data_3be80eccc31811eb58ea8556ad6cfdf8
#
_entry.id   3be80eccc31811eb58ea8556ad6cfdf8
#
_cell.length_a   1.000
_cell.length_b   1.000
_cell.length_c   1.000
_cell.angle_alpha   90.00
_cell.angle_beta   90.00
_cell.angle_gamma   90.00
#
_symmetry.space_group_name_H-M   'P 1'
#
loop_
_entity.id
_entity.type
_entity.pdbx_description
1 polymer ?
#
loop_
_entity_poly.entity_id
_entity_poly.type
_entity_poly.pdbx_seq_one_letter_code
_entity_poly.pdbx_strand_id
1 'polypeptide(L)'
;MCVLLSPHGSTTGVYRRVRGDLASFGIPGAGVERRTDRAFGKELARAWRQPLSDDDLDHGALVPLLVAVPGGLSVVAASLAETTGPYAAPVADAIAAAHTFAAAVQELGGERDLIVAASAHTSAALTPAAPLAERPAGHELEARVTAALEQDLGLLAEIDEQLWVDSGACGAGPLTAFGLLFAGRTAATTFREAPFGVGYLLAQTA
;
A
#
# COMPACT_ATOMS: atom_id res chain seq x y z
N MET A 1 -5.44 -12.12 -11.62
CA MET A 1 -4.69 -10.85 -11.80
C MET A 1 -4.41 -10.26 -10.43
N CYS A 2 -3.26 -9.55 -10.26
CA CYS A 2 -2.93 -8.85 -9.01
C CYS A 2 -3.09 -7.34 -9.18
N VAL A 3 -3.80 -6.69 -8.24
CA VAL A 3 -3.83 -5.23 -8.07
C VAL A 3 -2.94 -4.91 -6.87
N LEU A 4 -1.85 -4.17 -7.10
CA LEU A 4 -0.85 -3.84 -6.09
C LEU A 4 -0.92 -2.35 -5.75
N LEU A 5 -1.04 -2.05 -4.46
CA LEU A 5 -1.07 -0.70 -3.91
C LEU A 5 0.25 -0.34 -3.26
N SER A 6 0.75 0.85 -3.53
CA SER A 6 1.95 1.43 -2.92
C SER A 6 1.70 2.88 -2.49
N PRO A 7 2.38 3.37 -1.44
CA PRO A 7 2.27 4.75 -0.99
C PRO A 7 3.32 5.69 -1.60
N HIS A 8 4.33 5.19 -2.32
CA HIS A 8 5.56 5.93 -2.58
C HIS A 8 5.76 6.41 -4.02
N GLY A 9 4.72 6.35 -4.86
CA GLY A 9 4.78 6.96 -6.18
C GLY A 9 4.88 8.48 -6.15
N SER A 10 5.35 9.07 -7.24
CA SER A 10 5.46 10.53 -7.39
C SER A 10 4.09 11.23 -7.39
N THR A 11 3.06 10.49 -7.78
CA THR A 11 1.67 10.96 -7.85
C THR A 11 0.71 9.83 -7.53
N THR A 12 -0.48 10.17 -7.04
CA THR A 12 -1.60 9.23 -6.96
C THR A 12 -2.06 8.88 -8.37
N GLY A 13 -2.14 7.58 -8.69
CA GLY A 13 -2.53 7.13 -10.01
C GLY A 13 -2.18 5.67 -10.30
N VAL A 14 -2.41 5.25 -11.55
CA VAL A 14 -2.16 3.89 -12.02
C VAL A 14 -0.92 3.88 -12.92
N TYR A 15 0.01 2.97 -12.69
CA TYR A 15 1.20 2.82 -13.53
C TYR A 15 0.85 2.17 -14.87
N ARG A 16 1.31 2.78 -15.98
CA ARG A 16 1.13 2.21 -17.34
C ARG A 16 1.93 0.94 -17.55
N ARG A 17 3.04 0.81 -16.83
CA ARG A 17 3.98 -0.31 -16.92
C ARG A 17 4.35 -0.76 -15.52
N VAL A 18 4.50 -2.05 -15.36
CA VAL A 18 4.93 -2.66 -14.10
C VAL A 18 6.40 -3.02 -14.25
N ARG A 19 7.27 -2.03 -14.07
CA ARG A 19 8.72 -2.18 -14.16
C ARG A 19 9.44 -1.18 -13.25
N GLY A 20 10.66 -1.51 -12.89
CA GLY A 20 11.57 -0.66 -12.13
C GLY A 20 12.72 -1.47 -11.55
N ASP A 21 13.63 -0.81 -10.87
CA ASP A 21 14.75 -1.44 -10.18
C ASP A 21 15.08 -0.73 -8.85
N LEU A 22 15.90 -1.37 -8.04
CA LEU A 22 16.37 -0.85 -6.77
C LEU A 22 17.80 -0.30 -6.82
N ALA A 23 18.31 0.04 -8.01
CA ALA A 23 19.69 0.55 -8.18
C ALA A 23 19.90 1.86 -7.40
N SER A 24 18.91 2.75 -7.36
CA SER A 24 18.93 4.00 -6.56
C SER A 24 19.02 3.76 -5.05
N PHE A 25 18.66 2.57 -4.60
CA PHE A 25 18.81 2.11 -3.20
C PHE A 25 20.10 1.32 -2.97
N GLY A 26 21.03 1.32 -3.93
CA GLY A 26 22.31 0.62 -3.82
C GLY A 26 22.23 -0.89 -4.06
N ILE A 27 21.15 -1.39 -4.67
CA ILE A 27 20.94 -2.81 -4.98
C ILE A 27 20.86 -2.99 -6.51
N PRO A 28 21.99 -2.87 -7.23
CA PRO A 28 21.99 -3.02 -8.68
C PRO A 28 21.62 -4.46 -9.07
N GLY A 29 20.85 -4.59 -10.14
CA GLY A 29 20.39 -5.88 -10.65
C GLY A 29 19.11 -6.42 -9.97
N ALA A 30 18.63 -5.78 -8.90
CA ALA A 30 17.34 -6.07 -8.32
C ALA A 30 16.25 -5.26 -9.07
N GLY A 31 15.82 -5.75 -10.21
CA GLY A 31 14.79 -5.16 -11.02
C GLY A 31 13.64 -6.11 -11.32
N VAL A 32 12.52 -5.54 -11.70
CA VAL A 32 11.33 -6.28 -12.08
C VAL A 32 10.72 -5.69 -13.35
N GLU A 33 10.25 -6.57 -14.21
CA GLU A 33 9.31 -6.25 -15.27
C GLU A 33 8.23 -7.32 -15.28
N ARG A 34 6.96 -6.93 -15.21
CA ARG A 34 5.82 -7.83 -15.14
C ARG A 34 4.85 -7.56 -16.29
N ARG A 35 4.11 -8.59 -16.66
CA ARG A 35 2.99 -8.44 -17.59
C ARG A 35 1.93 -7.53 -16.96
N THR A 36 1.70 -6.39 -17.59
CA THR A 36 0.69 -5.42 -17.16
C THR A 36 -0.64 -5.70 -17.85
N ASP A 37 -1.73 -5.80 -17.11
CA ASP A 37 -3.08 -5.75 -17.70
C ASP A 37 -3.43 -4.30 -18.04
N ARG A 38 -3.06 -3.89 -19.25
CA ARG A 38 -3.22 -2.51 -19.71
C ARG A 38 -4.69 -2.11 -19.90
N ALA A 39 -5.56 -3.06 -20.21
CA ALA A 39 -6.98 -2.79 -20.39
C ALA A 39 -7.60 -2.44 -19.04
N PHE A 40 -7.44 -3.31 -18.06
CA PHE A 40 -7.93 -3.08 -16.71
C PHE A 40 -7.28 -1.84 -16.06
N GLY A 41 -5.98 -1.63 -16.24
CA GLY A 41 -5.30 -0.44 -15.70
C GLY A 41 -5.88 0.88 -16.25
N LYS A 42 -6.26 0.93 -17.54
CA LYS A 42 -6.92 2.10 -18.12
C LYS A 42 -8.35 2.29 -17.59
N GLU A 43 -9.11 1.20 -17.46
CA GLU A 43 -10.45 1.22 -16.89
C GLU A 43 -10.42 1.70 -15.44
N LEU A 44 -9.48 1.18 -14.64
CA LEU A 44 -9.28 1.56 -13.25
C LEU A 44 -8.90 3.04 -13.13
N ALA A 45 -7.93 3.52 -13.89
CA ALA A 45 -7.54 4.93 -13.89
C ALA A 45 -8.73 5.86 -14.21
N ARG A 46 -9.58 5.47 -15.18
CA ARG A 46 -10.78 6.23 -15.55
C ARG A 46 -11.84 6.21 -14.45
N ALA A 47 -12.15 5.04 -13.89
CA ALA A 47 -13.17 4.89 -12.84
C ALA A 47 -12.72 5.61 -11.55
N TRP A 48 -11.45 5.48 -11.21
CA TRP A 48 -10.83 6.16 -10.06
C TRP A 48 -10.61 7.66 -10.30
N ARG A 49 -10.72 8.14 -11.56
CA ARG A 49 -10.46 9.53 -11.98
C ARG A 49 -9.03 9.99 -11.65
N GLN A 50 -8.07 9.10 -11.76
CA GLN A 50 -6.66 9.36 -11.52
C GLN A 50 -5.84 9.16 -12.79
N PRO A 51 -4.68 9.82 -12.92
CA PRO A 51 -3.84 9.71 -14.11
C PRO A 51 -3.25 8.31 -14.28
N LEU A 52 -2.83 8.03 -15.53
CA LEU A 52 -1.91 6.96 -15.82
C LEU A 52 -0.48 7.53 -15.75
N SER A 53 0.35 7.03 -14.83
CA SER A 53 1.75 7.41 -14.73
C SER A 53 2.63 6.64 -15.71
N ASP A 54 3.59 7.32 -16.32
CA ASP A 54 4.64 6.74 -17.16
C ASP A 54 5.94 6.46 -16.35
N ASP A 55 5.96 6.80 -15.06
CA ASP A 55 7.08 6.57 -14.15
C ASP A 55 7.35 5.07 -13.98
N ASP A 56 8.57 4.75 -13.61
CA ASP A 56 8.90 3.42 -13.10
C ASP A 56 8.32 3.25 -11.69
N LEU A 57 8.11 1.99 -11.28
CA LEU A 57 7.53 1.67 -9.97
C LEU A 57 8.43 2.18 -8.83
N ASP A 58 7.79 2.68 -7.79
CA ASP A 58 8.45 2.96 -6.52
C ASP A 58 8.83 1.68 -5.76
N HIS A 59 9.68 1.82 -4.74
CA HIS A 59 10.18 0.67 -3.96
C HIS A 59 9.07 -0.07 -3.21
N GLY A 60 7.99 0.62 -2.79
CA GLY A 60 6.85 -0.01 -2.12
C GLY A 60 6.10 -0.96 -3.05
N ALA A 61 6.10 -0.71 -4.36
CA ALA A 61 5.58 -1.64 -5.36
C ALA A 61 6.62 -2.69 -5.80
N LEU A 62 7.89 -2.29 -5.94
CA LEU A 62 8.96 -3.18 -6.41
C LEU A 62 9.24 -4.33 -5.46
N VAL A 63 9.36 -4.06 -4.16
CA VAL A 63 9.72 -5.10 -3.17
C VAL A 63 8.70 -6.24 -3.14
N PRO A 64 7.36 -6.02 -3.01
CA PRO A 64 6.40 -7.11 -3.08
C PRO A 64 6.44 -7.91 -4.38
N LEU A 65 6.72 -7.26 -5.51
CA LEU A 65 6.84 -7.94 -6.81
C LEU A 65 8.09 -8.81 -6.92
N LEU A 66 9.15 -8.46 -6.20
CA LEU A 66 10.38 -9.24 -6.15
C LEU A 66 10.26 -10.48 -5.26
N VAL A 67 9.53 -10.37 -4.11
CA VAL A 67 9.60 -11.38 -3.05
C VAL A 67 8.29 -12.11 -2.78
N ALA A 68 7.13 -11.54 -3.08
CA ALA A 68 5.84 -12.06 -2.64
C ALA A 68 4.86 -12.36 -3.78
N VAL A 69 4.78 -11.51 -4.81
CA VAL A 69 3.80 -11.68 -5.88
C VAL A 69 4.28 -12.70 -6.92
N PRO A 70 3.53 -13.79 -7.18
CA PRO A 70 3.93 -14.81 -8.13
C PRO A 70 4.19 -14.26 -9.54
N GLY A 71 5.27 -14.71 -10.17
CA GLY A 71 5.74 -14.20 -11.48
C GLY A 71 4.79 -14.41 -12.65
N GLY A 72 3.89 -15.39 -12.57
CA GLY A 72 2.92 -15.72 -13.64
C GLY A 72 1.68 -14.82 -13.69
N LEU A 73 1.45 -14.00 -12.67
CA LEU A 73 0.28 -13.12 -12.64
C LEU A 73 0.50 -11.86 -13.48
N SER A 74 -0.55 -11.41 -14.18
CA SER A 74 -0.59 -10.05 -14.68
C SER A 74 -0.85 -9.09 -13.51
N VAL A 75 -0.22 -7.92 -13.57
CA VAL A 75 -0.25 -6.95 -12.48
C VAL A 75 -0.78 -5.61 -12.97
N VAL A 76 -1.58 -4.95 -12.16
CA VAL A 76 -1.87 -3.52 -12.25
C VAL A 76 -1.38 -2.89 -10.94
N ALA A 77 -0.42 -1.99 -11.04
CA ALA A 77 0.09 -1.27 -9.88
C ALA A 77 -0.54 0.14 -9.81
N ALA A 78 -0.87 0.55 -8.59
CA ALA A 78 -1.42 1.87 -8.32
C ALA A 78 -0.71 2.49 -7.11
N SER A 79 -0.45 3.78 -7.19
CA SER A 79 0.08 4.56 -6.08
C SER A 79 -1.04 5.39 -5.43
N LEU A 80 -1.13 5.30 -4.11
CA LEU A 80 -1.83 6.25 -3.25
C LEU A 80 -0.76 7.10 -2.57
N ALA A 81 -0.24 8.06 -3.33
CA ALA A 81 0.96 8.78 -2.95
C ALA A 81 0.80 9.51 -1.61
N GLU A 82 1.56 9.06 -0.63
CA GLU A 82 1.86 9.77 0.59
C GLU A 82 3.28 10.28 0.47
N THR A 83 3.44 11.55 0.22
CA THR A 83 4.78 12.13 0.22
C THR A 83 5.10 12.59 1.65
N THR A 84 6.17 12.07 2.22
CA THR A 84 6.76 12.61 3.45
C THR A 84 7.72 13.74 3.08
N GLY A 85 7.52 14.94 3.62
CA GLY A 85 8.40 16.07 3.36
C GLY A 85 7.64 17.37 3.11
N PRO A 86 8.35 18.49 2.84
CA PRO A 86 7.72 19.82 2.71
C PRO A 86 6.78 19.98 1.49
N TYR A 87 6.74 19.00 0.61
CA TYR A 87 5.82 18.93 -0.55
C TYR A 87 4.85 17.74 -0.44
N ALA A 88 4.66 17.23 0.78
CA ALA A 88 3.81 16.09 1.05
C ALA A 88 2.35 16.37 0.66
N ALA A 89 1.73 15.45 -0.06
CA ALA A 89 0.27 15.39 -0.08
C ALA A 89 -0.20 15.09 1.35
N PRO A 90 -1.21 15.82 1.87
CA PRO A 90 -1.78 15.50 3.17
C PRO A 90 -2.21 14.03 3.24
N VAL A 91 -2.05 13.40 4.40
CA VAL A 91 -2.54 12.03 4.64
C VAL A 91 -4.04 11.93 4.33
N ALA A 92 -4.81 12.99 4.61
CA ALA A 92 -6.19 13.12 4.22
C ALA A 92 -6.45 12.87 2.72
N ASP A 93 -5.58 13.35 1.84
CA ASP A 93 -5.74 13.17 0.40
C ASP A 93 -5.50 11.70 0.00
N ALA A 94 -4.55 11.02 0.63
CA ALA A 94 -4.31 9.60 0.42
C ALA A 94 -5.50 8.76 0.92
N ILE A 95 -6.08 9.09 2.08
CA ILE A 95 -7.29 8.45 2.60
C ILE A 95 -8.49 8.69 1.66
N ALA A 96 -8.71 9.93 1.21
CA ALA A 96 -9.78 10.25 0.25
C ALA A 96 -9.61 9.51 -1.08
N ALA A 97 -8.36 9.42 -1.58
CA ALA A 97 -8.04 8.64 -2.77
C ALA A 97 -8.29 7.15 -2.57
N ALA A 98 -8.04 6.61 -1.36
CA ALA A 98 -8.30 5.22 -1.00
C ALA A 98 -9.80 4.86 -1.09
N HIS A 99 -10.69 5.73 -0.61
CA HIS A 99 -12.14 5.53 -0.73
C HIS A 99 -12.59 5.46 -2.19
N THR A 100 -12.14 6.38 -3.01
CA THR A 100 -12.51 6.41 -4.44
C THR A 100 -11.86 5.25 -5.21
N PHE A 101 -10.65 4.83 -4.83
CA PHE A 101 -10.00 3.64 -5.37
C PHE A 101 -10.78 2.37 -5.06
N ALA A 102 -11.14 2.15 -3.79
CA ALA A 102 -11.89 0.97 -3.37
C ALA A 102 -13.23 0.87 -4.12
N ALA A 103 -13.96 1.97 -4.26
CA ALA A 103 -15.19 2.01 -5.04
C ALA A 103 -14.96 1.63 -6.51
N ALA A 104 -13.90 2.15 -7.15
CA ALA A 104 -13.56 1.83 -8.53
C ALA A 104 -13.18 0.35 -8.71
N VAL A 105 -12.43 -0.24 -7.76
CA VAL A 105 -12.08 -1.66 -7.79
C VAL A 105 -13.32 -2.53 -7.59
N GLN A 106 -14.22 -2.18 -6.68
CA GLN A 106 -15.49 -2.90 -6.48
C GLN A 106 -16.38 -2.86 -7.72
N GLU A 107 -16.51 -1.70 -8.36
CA GLU A 107 -17.27 -1.53 -9.61
C GLU A 107 -16.71 -2.40 -10.75
N LEU A 108 -15.38 -2.37 -10.93
CA LEU A 108 -14.72 -3.05 -12.04
C LEU A 108 -14.39 -4.52 -11.76
N GLY A 109 -14.27 -4.88 -10.48
CA GLY A 109 -13.89 -6.23 -10.04
C GLY A 109 -14.87 -7.29 -10.50
N GLY A 110 -16.16 -7.05 -10.30
CA GLY A 110 -17.26 -7.88 -10.81
C GLY A 110 -17.00 -9.38 -10.62
N GLU A 111 -16.99 -10.13 -11.72
CA GLU A 111 -16.71 -11.57 -11.76
C GLU A 111 -15.23 -11.92 -11.95
N ARG A 112 -14.33 -10.95 -11.80
CA ARG A 112 -12.88 -11.16 -12.01
C ARG A 112 -12.22 -11.74 -10.76
N ASP A 113 -11.37 -12.75 -10.94
CA ASP A 113 -10.50 -13.24 -9.89
C ASP A 113 -9.37 -12.23 -9.63
N LEU A 114 -9.56 -11.36 -8.66
CA LEU A 114 -8.60 -10.34 -8.24
C LEU A 114 -7.89 -10.76 -6.96
N ILE A 115 -6.57 -10.67 -6.96
CA ILE A 115 -5.75 -10.60 -5.76
C ILE A 115 -5.43 -9.14 -5.54
N VAL A 116 -5.69 -8.62 -4.34
CA VAL A 116 -5.27 -7.26 -3.98
C VAL A 116 -4.14 -7.37 -2.97
N ALA A 117 -3.05 -6.66 -3.23
CA ALA A 117 -1.91 -6.55 -2.32
C ALA A 117 -1.71 -5.07 -1.95
N ALA A 118 -1.58 -4.78 -0.67
CA ALA A 118 -1.22 -3.46 -0.15
C ALA A 118 0.17 -3.52 0.46
N SER A 119 1.02 -2.59 0.08
CA SER A 119 2.39 -2.47 0.59
C SER A 119 2.55 -1.15 1.33
N ALA A 120 2.98 -1.23 2.58
CA ALA A 120 3.23 -0.08 3.44
C ALA A 120 4.04 -0.52 4.66
N HIS A 121 4.60 0.42 5.40
CA HIS A 121 5.02 0.16 6.78
C HIS A 121 3.98 0.71 7.76
N THR A 122 3.86 0.02 8.90
CA THR A 122 2.79 0.31 9.86
C THR A 122 3.18 1.35 10.91
N SER A 123 4.47 1.61 11.09
CA SER A 123 5.00 2.68 11.96
C SER A 123 6.48 2.90 11.68
N ALA A 124 6.97 4.11 11.89
CA ALA A 124 8.39 4.48 11.87
C ALA A 124 8.86 5.02 13.24
N ALA A 125 8.17 4.67 14.33
CA ALA A 125 8.34 5.27 15.65
C ALA A 125 8.23 4.24 16.81
N LEU A 126 8.76 3.00 16.63
CA LEU A 126 8.59 1.90 17.59
C LEU A 126 9.76 1.73 18.57
N THR A 127 10.89 2.39 18.35
CA THR A 127 12.05 2.32 19.24
C THR A 127 12.78 3.66 19.28
N PRO A 128 13.62 3.91 20.31
CA PRO A 128 14.44 5.12 20.35
C PRO A 128 15.35 5.33 19.14
N ALA A 129 15.74 4.26 18.45
CA ALA A 129 16.58 4.28 17.26
C ALA A 129 15.77 4.36 15.94
N ALA A 130 14.44 4.40 16.02
CA ALA A 130 13.58 4.52 14.86
C ALA A 130 13.77 5.88 14.14
N PRO A 131 13.42 5.98 12.84
CA PRO A 131 13.56 7.23 12.06
C PRO A 131 12.91 8.46 12.71
N LEU A 132 11.78 8.28 13.41
CA LEU A 132 11.08 9.35 14.14
C LEU A 132 11.29 9.29 15.66
N ALA A 133 12.25 8.51 16.14
CA ALA A 133 12.37 8.11 17.54
C ALA A 133 11.09 7.40 18.05
N GLU A 134 11.11 6.91 19.28
CA GLU A 134 9.98 6.21 19.87
C GLU A 134 8.85 7.19 20.22
N ARG A 135 7.62 6.85 19.84
CA ARG A 135 6.41 7.62 20.11
C ARG A 135 5.25 6.70 20.50
N PRO A 136 4.41 7.11 21.46
CA PRO A 136 3.20 6.35 21.78
C PRO A 136 2.30 6.06 20.58
N ALA A 137 2.18 7.02 19.65
CA ALA A 137 1.41 6.86 18.42
C ALA A 137 1.88 5.70 17.54
N GLY A 138 3.20 5.42 17.51
CA GLY A 138 3.73 4.27 16.78
C GLY A 138 3.19 2.95 17.33
N HIS A 139 3.22 2.77 18.64
CA HIS A 139 2.70 1.58 19.30
C HIS A 139 1.17 1.48 19.21
N GLU A 140 0.46 2.60 19.33
CA GLU A 140 -1.00 2.62 19.17
C GLU A 140 -1.40 2.21 17.76
N LEU A 141 -0.75 2.72 16.71
CA LEU A 141 -1.05 2.34 15.34
C LEU A 141 -0.82 0.85 15.10
N GLU A 142 0.31 0.31 15.59
CA GLU A 142 0.58 -1.14 15.53
C GLU A 142 -0.53 -1.97 16.19
N ALA A 143 -1.03 -1.52 17.34
CA ALA A 143 -2.14 -2.20 18.02
C ALA A 143 -3.44 -2.12 17.22
N ARG A 144 -3.76 -0.96 16.63
CA ARG A 144 -4.94 -0.77 15.77
C ARG A 144 -4.88 -1.64 14.51
N VAL A 145 -3.73 -1.66 13.82
CA VAL A 145 -3.54 -2.53 12.64
C VAL A 145 -3.68 -3.99 13.03
N THR A 146 -3.09 -4.42 14.16
CA THR A 146 -3.24 -5.80 14.64
C THR A 146 -4.69 -6.16 14.91
N ALA A 147 -5.42 -5.30 15.63
CA ALA A 147 -6.83 -5.53 15.93
C ALA A 147 -7.67 -5.61 14.64
N ALA A 148 -7.38 -4.76 13.65
CA ALA A 148 -8.05 -4.82 12.35
C ALA A 148 -7.83 -6.16 11.64
N LEU A 149 -6.57 -6.66 11.61
CA LEU A 149 -6.25 -7.94 10.99
C LEU A 149 -6.97 -9.11 11.67
N GLU A 150 -7.08 -9.10 13.00
CA GLU A 150 -7.64 -10.18 13.79
C GLU A 150 -9.18 -10.16 13.88
N GLN A 151 -9.80 -8.98 13.80
CA GLN A 151 -11.23 -8.80 14.04
C GLN A 151 -12.02 -8.46 12.79
N ASP A 152 -11.65 -7.39 12.10
CA ASP A 152 -12.31 -6.88 10.88
C ASP A 152 -11.37 -5.95 10.15
N LEU A 153 -11.00 -6.30 8.93
CA LEU A 153 -10.15 -5.45 8.08
C LEU A 153 -10.75 -4.07 7.82
N GLY A 154 -12.09 -3.91 7.90
CA GLY A 154 -12.76 -2.62 7.79
C GLY A 154 -12.26 -1.59 8.80
N LEU A 155 -11.81 -2.03 9.97
CA LEU A 155 -11.23 -1.15 11.00
C LEU A 155 -9.98 -0.39 10.54
N LEU A 156 -9.28 -0.87 9.49
CA LEU A 156 -8.16 -0.13 8.88
C LEU A 156 -8.61 1.22 8.30
N ALA A 157 -9.84 1.30 7.80
CA ALA A 157 -10.41 2.53 7.25
C ALA A 157 -10.97 3.48 8.34
N GLU A 158 -11.04 3.03 9.58
CA GLU A 158 -11.52 3.80 10.73
C GLU A 158 -10.36 4.42 11.54
N ILE A 159 -9.12 4.13 11.16
CA ILE A 159 -7.94 4.68 11.84
C ILE A 159 -7.87 6.18 11.58
N ASP A 160 -7.76 6.94 12.67
CA ASP A 160 -7.71 8.40 12.64
C ASP A 160 -6.52 8.93 11.84
N GLU A 161 -6.73 9.98 11.04
CA GLU A 161 -5.71 10.62 10.21
C GLU A 161 -4.50 11.05 11.04
N GLN A 162 -4.74 11.66 12.21
CA GLN A 162 -3.67 12.16 13.06
C GLN A 162 -2.79 11.02 13.58
N LEU A 163 -3.37 9.85 13.84
CA LEU A 163 -2.60 8.68 14.27
C LEU A 163 -1.63 8.20 13.18
N TRP A 164 -2.05 8.21 11.89
CA TRP A 164 -1.17 7.94 10.76
C TRP A 164 0.00 8.93 10.70
N VAL A 165 -0.30 10.23 10.84
CA VAL A 165 0.72 11.30 10.82
C VAL A 165 1.70 11.15 11.98
N ASP A 166 1.22 10.98 13.21
CA ASP A 166 2.05 10.96 14.41
C ASP A 166 2.94 9.71 14.51
N SER A 167 2.49 8.59 13.95
CA SER A 167 3.27 7.35 13.88
C SER A 167 4.32 7.34 12.77
N GLY A 168 4.23 8.27 11.81
CA GLY A 168 5.08 8.33 10.63
C GLY A 168 4.95 7.13 9.71
N ALA A 169 3.78 6.48 9.71
CA ALA A 169 3.48 5.39 8.81
C ALA A 169 3.21 5.89 7.40
N CYS A 170 3.51 5.10 6.39
CA CYS A 170 3.13 5.35 5.00
C CYS A 170 1.91 4.52 4.55
N GLY A 171 1.17 3.99 5.51
CA GLY A 171 0.10 3.03 5.25
C GLY A 171 -1.29 3.62 5.10
N ALA A 172 -1.50 4.90 5.36
CA ALA A 172 -2.84 5.48 5.41
C ALA A 172 -3.64 5.20 4.13
N GLY A 173 -3.12 5.50 2.96
CA GLY A 173 -3.79 5.25 1.69
C GLY A 173 -3.96 3.75 1.38
N PRO A 174 -2.88 2.99 1.23
CA PRO A 174 -2.95 1.57 0.85
C PRO A 174 -3.74 0.70 1.83
N LEU A 175 -3.56 0.90 3.15
CA LEU A 175 -4.25 0.07 4.15
C LEU A 175 -5.72 0.47 4.31
N THR A 176 -6.07 1.76 4.19
CA THR A 176 -7.47 2.20 4.12
C THR A 176 -8.18 1.56 2.92
N ALA A 177 -7.57 1.61 1.73
CA ALA A 177 -8.15 0.99 0.54
C ALA A 177 -8.33 -0.52 0.71
N PHE A 178 -7.33 -1.20 1.28
CA PHE A 178 -7.40 -2.62 1.58
C PHE A 178 -8.52 -2.94 2.58
N GLY A 179 -8.62 -2.16 3.65
CA GLY A 179 -9.69 -2.30 4.64
C GLY A 179 -11.09 -2.17 4.04
N LEU A 180 -11.30 -1.15 3.20
CA LEU A 180 -12.58 -0.94 2.50
C LEU A 180 -12.95 -2.08 1.55
N LEU A 181 -11.96 -2.67 0.87
CA LEU A 181 -12.17 -3.78 -0.06
C LEU A 181 -12.51 -5.09 0.64
N PHE A 182 -12.02 -5.28 1.86
CA PHE A 182 -12.13 -6.54 2.60
C PHE A 182 -12.83 -6.39 3.95
N ALA A 183 -13.66 -5.35 4.13
CA ALA A 183 -14.47 -5.17 5.33
C ALA A 183 -15.30 -6.43 5.65
N GLY A 184 -15.39 -6.78 6.92
CA GLY A 184 -16.04 -8.00 7.41
C GLY A 184 -15.18 -9.26 7.29
N ARG A 185 -13.92 -9.15 6.87
CA ARG A 185 -12.96 -10.28 6.80
C ARG A 185 -11.82 -10.06 7.79
N THR A 186 -11.12 -11.14 8.11
CA THR A 186 -9.89 -11.14 8.91
C THR A 186 -8.69 -11.55 8.06
N ALA A 187 -7.49 -11.32 8.58
CA ALA A 187 -6.25 -11.78 7.96
C ALA A 187 -5.35 -12.44 9.00
N ALA A 188 -4.71 -13.53 8.59
CA ALA A 188 -3.70 -14.20 9.42
C ALA A 188 -2.34 -13.53 9.22
N THR A 189 -1.73 -13.07 10.31
CA THR A 189 -0.34 -12.56 10.30
C THR A 189 0.61 -13.74 10.29
N THR A 190 1.47 -13.84 9.28
CA THR A 190 2.48 -14.89 9.12
C THR A 190 3.88 -14.45 9.53
N PHE A 191 4.11 -13.14 9.59
CA PHE A 191 5.38 -12.54 9.97
C PHE A 191 5.14 -11.17 10.59
N ARG A 192 5.89 -10.83 11.65
CA ARG A 192 5.89 -9.50 12.24
C ARG A 192 7.24 -9.25 12.91
N GLU A 193 7.89 -8.18 12.52
CA GLU A 193 9.12 -7.69 13.14
C GLU A 193 9.21 -6.16 13.01
N ALA A 194 10.06 -5.55 13.82
CA ALA A 194 10.36 -4.12 13.78
C ALA A 194 11.86 -3.86 13.85
N PRO A 195 12.69 -4.43 12.93
CA PRO A 195 14.08 -4.08 12.87
C PRO A 195 14.20 -2.57 12.64
N PHE A 196 15.12 -1.90 13.27
CA PHE A 196 15.29 -0.44 13.16
C PHE A 196 14.08 0.40 13.66
N GLY A 197 13.15 -0.20 14.40
CA GLY A 197 11.96 0.50 14.91
C GLY A 197 10.92 0.89 13.86
N VAL A 198 10.98 0.27 12.68
CA VAL A 198 9.97 0.36 11.64
C VAL A 198 9.16 -0.94 11.63
N GLY A 199 7.83 -0.83 11.72
CA GLY A 199 6.94 -1.98 11.80
C GLY A 199 6.73 -2.63 10.43
N TYR A 200 7.09 -3.91 10.30
CA TYR A 200 6.85 -4.75 9.12
C TYR A 200 5.99 -5.95 9.51
N LEU A 201 5.00 -6.24 8.69
CA LEU A 201 4.20 -7.45 8.84
C LEU A 201 3.85 -8.04 7.47
N LEU A 202 3.61 -9.34 7.45
CA LEU A 202 2.98 -10.04 6.33
C LEU A 202 1.69 -10.67 6.85
N ALA A 203 0.58 -10.35 6.20
CA ALA A 203 -0.72 -10.91 6.53
C ALA A 203 -1.46 -11.30 5.25
N GLN A 204 -2.31 -12.30 5.35
CA GLN A 204 -3.09 -12.81 4.23
C GLN A 204 -4.52 -13.09 4.69
N THR A 205 -5.50 -12.65 3.88
CA THR A 205 -6.90 -13.06 4.03
C THR A 205 -7.07 -14.50 3.58
N ALA A 206 -8.01 -15.23 4.22
CA ALA A 206 -8.45 -16.53 3.74
C ALA A 206 -9.33 -16.40 2.50
#